data_cdbffa4ebe8538e0209c6a29f1d2cc43
#
_entry.id   cdbffa4ebe8538e0209c6a29f1d2cc43
#
_cell.length_a   1.000
_cell.length_b   1.000
_cell.length_c   1.000
_cell.angle_alpha   90.00
_cell.angle_beta   90.00
_cell.angle_gamma   90.00
#
_symmetry.space_group_name_H-M   'P 1'
#
loop_
_entity.id
_entity.type
_entity.pdbx_description
1 polymer ?
#
loop_
_entity_poly.entity_id
_entity_poly.type
_entity_poly.pdbx_seq_one_letter_code
_entity_poly.pdbx_strand_id
1 'polypeptide(L)'
;MILEGDYRRDGAVCVRQAISDEHLRWATEAIEANLADLSPLAKRASSQDDGAFVEDFCNWDRIPEMEQFIRESPAARIAATLTESSTVRLYHDHVLVKEPGTRQHTRWHQDLPYYNVNGHQNASMWFPVDPVDRPAAIRFIAGTHRGPWYMPRTFLD
;
A
#
# COMPACT_ATOMS: atom_id res chain seq x y z
N MET A 1 13.13 -12.28 -9.96
CA MET A 1 12.68 -10.99 -9.42
C MET A 1 13.56 -9.90 -10.01
N ILE A 2 12.99 -8.92 -10.70
CA ILE A 2 13.75 -7.78 -11.24
C ILE A 2 13.61 -6.65 -10.24
N LEU A 3 14.74 -6.24 -9.63
CA LEU A 3 14.78 -5.20 -8.61
C LEU A 3 15.41 -3.93 -9.19
N GLU A 4 14.75 -2.79 -8.95
CA GLU A 4 15.29 -1.46 -9.18
C GLU A 4 15.46 -0.76 -7.82
N GLY A 5 16.70 -0.57 -7.39
CA GLY A 5 17.07 -0.06 -6.09
C GLY A 5 17.61 -1.12 -5.15
N ASP A 6 17.87 -0.72 -3.92
CA ASP A 6 18.40 -1.58 -2.86
C ASP A 6 17.58 -1.38 -1.58
N TYR A 7 16.76 -2.37 -1.26
CA TYR A 7 15.83 -2.28 -0.13
C TYR A 7 16.53 -2.02 1.20
N ARG A 8 17.68 -2.67 1.45
CA ARG A 8 18.42 -2.48 2.70
C ARG A 8 19.07 -1.11 2.80
N ARG A 9 19.64 -0.64 1.69
CA ARG A 9 20.31 0.66 1.65
C ARG A 9 19.33 1.80 1.64
N ASP A 10 18.29 1.71 0.81
CA ASP A 10 17.41 2.81 0.46
C ASP A 10 16.11 2.82 1.28
N GLY A 11 15.71 1.67 1.85
CA GLY A 11 14.44 1.51 2.56
C GLY A 11 13.24 1.30 1.64
N ALA A 12 13.47 1.30 0.34
CA ALA A 12 12.47 1.03 -0.68
C ALA A 12 13.11 0.38 -1.89
N VAL A 13 12.35 -0.40 -2.63
CA VAL A 13 12.77 -1.04 -3.88
C VAL A 13 11.57 -1.23 -4.79
N CYS A 14 11.74 -1.03 -6.09
CA CYS A 14 10.73 -1.40 -7.05
C CYS A 14 10.95 -2.84 -7.53
N VAL A 15 9.93 -3.66 -7.44
CA VAL A 15 9.95 -5.05 -7.93
C VAL A 15 9.14 -5.12 -9.22
N ARG A 16 9.83 -5.13 -10.36
CA ARG A 16 9.18 -5.14 -11.66
C ARG A 16 8.60 -6.52 -12.00
N GLN A 17 7.47 -6.51 -12.70
CA GLN A 17 6.81 -7.72 -13.19
C GLN A 17 6.57 -8.76 -12.09
N ALA A 18 6.31 -8.29 -10.88
CA ALA A 18 6.09 -9.15 -9.73
C ALA A 18 4.69 -9.78 -9.71
N ILE A 19 3.72 -9.09 -10.29
CA ILE A 19 2.30 -9.43 -10.27
C ILE A 19 1.88 -9.85 -11.68
N SER A 20 1.25 -11.02 -11.82
CA SER A 20 0.70 -11.49 -13.08
C SER A 20 -0.64 -10.81 -13.40
N ASP A 21 -1.09 -10.90 -14.66
CA ASP A 21 -2.39 -10.39 -15.08
C ASP A 21 -3.55 -11.00 -14.27
N GLU A 22 -3.42 -12.27 -13.88
CA GLU A 22 -4.41 -12.93 -13.04
C GLU A 22 -4.46 -12.33 -11.64
N HIS A 23 -3.31 -12.11 -11.00
CA HIS A 23 -3.25 -11.44 -9.69
C HIS A 23 -3.73 -9.98 -9.77
N LEU A 24 -3.41 -9.29 -10.87
CA LEU A 24 -3.89 -7.93 -11.11
C LEU A 24 -5.41 -7.90 -11.21
N ARG A 25 -6.01 -8.87 -11.92
CA ARG A 25 -7.46 -9.00 -12.02
C ARG A 25 -8.11 -9.20 -10.65
N TRP A 26 -7.61 -10.13 -9.81
CA TRP A 26 -8.13 -10.31 -8.44
C TRP A 26 -8.05 -9.05 -7.61
N ALA A 27 -6.94 -8.32 -7.68
CA ALA A 27 -6.78 -7.06 -6.97
C ALA A 27 -7.76 -5.99 -7.45
N THR A 28 -8.01 -5.91 -8.76
CA THR A 28 -8.98 -4.98 -9.35
C THR A 28 -10.40 -5.32 -8.90
N GLU A 29 -10.80 -6.59 -9.00
CA GLU A 29 -12.10 -7.08 -8.55
C GLU A 29 -12.31 -6.83 -7.05
N ALA A 30 -11.26 -7.03 -6.24
CA ALA A 30 -11.29 -6.74 -4.81
C ALA A 30 -11.50 -5.25 -4.50
N ILE A 31 -10.85 -4.35 -5.24
CA ILE A 31 -11.04 -2.89 -5.08
C ILE A 31 -12.44 -2.48 -5.50
N GLU A 32 -12.95 -3.01 -6.62
CA GLU A 32 -14.31 -2.75 -7.09
C GLU A 32 -15.35 -3.22 -6.06
N ALA A 33 -15.19 -4.42 -5.51
CA ALA A 33 -16.05 -4.94 -4.45
C ALA A 33 -15.99 -4.07 -3.17
N ASN A 34 -14.81 -3.62 -2.79
CA ASN A 34 -14.64 -2.71 -1.66
C ASN A 34 -15.34 -1.37 -1.88
N LEU A 35 -15.19 -0.77 -3.07
CA LEU A 35 -15.86 0.50 -3.40
C LEU A 35 -17.39 0.39 -3.46
N ALA A 36 -17.91 -0.78 -3.82
CA ALA A 36 -19.35 -1.05 -3.84
C ALA A 36 -19.94 -1.18 -2.43
N ASP A 37 -19.13 -1.63 -1.46
CA ASP A 37 -19.54 -1.83 -0.06
C ASP A 37 -18.38 -1.49 0.89
N LEU A 38 -18.24 -0.19 1.19
CA LEU A 38 -17.19 0.32 2.06
C LEU A 38 -17.34 -0.17 3.50
N SER A 39 -16.23 -0.43 4.17
CA SER A 39 -16.22 -0.82 5.57
C SER A 39 -16.56 0.36 6.51
N PRO A 40 -16.87 0.08 7.78
CA PRO A 40 -16.99 1.14 8.80
C PRO A 40 -15.69 1.92 9.06
N LEU A 41 -14.55 1.44 8.57
CA LEU A 41 -13.25 2.11 8.69
C LEU A 41 -12.96 3.04 7.51
N ALA A 42 -13.78 2.99 6.47
CA ALA A 42 -13.59 3.82 5.29
C ALA A 42 -13.64 5.32 5.62
N LYS A 43 -12.80 6.08 4.92
CA LYS A 43 -12.73 7.54 5.06
C LYS A 43 -12.69 8.19 3.69
N ARG A 44 -13.35 9.32 3.57
CA ARG A 44 -13.14 10.25 2.47
C ARG A 44 -12.08 11.27 2.89
N ALA A 45 -10.90 11.19 2.29
CA ALA A 45 -9.77 12.05 2.61
C ALA A 45 -9.73 13.34 1.78
N SER A 46 -10.66 13.52 0.83
CA SER A 46 -10.80 14.75 0.02
C SER A 46 -11.98 15.59 0.49
N SER A 47 -12.01 16.87 0.11
CA SER A 47 -13.18 17.72 0.31
C SER A 47 -14.37 17.23 -0.51
N GLN A 48 -15.59 17.65 -0.15
CA GLN A 48 -16.80 17.23 -0.87
C GLN A 48 -16.87 17.77 -2.31
N ASP A 49 -16.20 18.89 -2.56
CA ASP A 49 -16.19 19.57 -3.85
C ASP A 49 -15.09 19.07 -4.81
N ASP A 50 -14.18 18.24 -4.30
CA ASP A 50 -13.11 17.65 -5.10
C ASP A 50 -13.48 16.21 -5.54
N GLY A 51 -12.75 15.69 -6.52
CA GLY A 51 -12.79 14.26 -6.84
C GLY A 51 -12.52 13.40 -5.58
N ALA A 52 -13.14 12.24 -5.46
CA ALA A 52 -13.02 11.43 -4.27
C ALA A 52 -11.57 10.96 -4.06
N PHE A 53 -11.13 11.04 -2.81
CA PHE A 53 -10.01 10.27 -2.31
C PHE A 53 -10.56 9.40 -1.18
N VAL A 54 -10.70 8.12 -1.46
CA VAL A 54 -11.25 7.13 -0.54
C VAL A 54 -10.12 6.27 0.00
N GLU A 55 -10.12 6.09 1.31
CA GLU A 55 -9.27 5.13 2.03
C GLU A 55 -10.17 4.12 2.72
N ASP A 56 -9.82 2.84 2.64
CA ASP A 56 -10.47 1.79 3.42
C ASP A 56 -9.44 0.75 3.88
N PHE A 57 -9.69 0.11 5.02
CA PHE A 57 -8.73 -0.72 5.71
C PHE A 57 -9.35 -2.02 6.19
N CYS A 58 -8.52 -3.05 6.34
CA CYS A 58 -8.85 -4.31 7.01
C CYS A 58 -10.04 -5.02 6.34
N ASN A 59 -10.02 -5.13 5.02
CA ASN A 59 -11.09 -5.74 4.23
C ASN A 59 -10.75 -7.15 3.73
N TRP A 60 -9.54 -7.63 3.97
CA TRP A 60 -8.99 -8.85 3.37
C TRP A 60 -9.80 -10.12 3.69
N ASP A 61 -10.43 -10.20 4.86
CA ASP A 61 -11.24 -11.34 5.28
C ASP A 61 -12.73 -11.18 4.95
N ARG A 62 -13.12 -9.98 4.52
CA ARG A 62 -14.50 -9.64 4.12
C ARG A 62 -14.71 -9.79 2.61
N ILE A 63 -13.66 -9.61 1.82
CA ILE A 63 -13.71 -9.60 0.36
C ILE A 63 -12.93 -10.82 -0.16
N PRO A 64 -13.61 -11.84 -0.72
CA PRO A 64 -12.97 -13.08 -1.14
C PRO A 64 -11.83 -12.90 -2.13
N GLU A 65 -11.95 -11.97 -3.10
CA GLU A 65 -10.94 -11.68 -4.10
C GLU A 65 -9.69 -11.05 -3.47
N MET A 66 -9.87 -10.28 -2.40
CA MET A 66 -8.75 -9.70 -1.63
C MET A 66 -8.04 -10.77 -0.82
N GLU A 67 -8.78 -11.66 -0.16
CA GLU A 67 -8.22 -12.81 0.53
C GLU A 67 -7.42 -13.68 -0.45
N GLN A 68 -8.00 -13.98 -1.62
CA GLN A 68 -7.33 -14.76 -2.65
C GLN A 68 -6.05 -14.09 -3.11
N PHE A 69 -6.08 -12.81 -3.44
CA PHE A 69 -4.88 -12.06 -3.82
C PHE A 69 -3.80 -12.12 -2.75
N ILE A 70 -4.15 -11.89 -1.49
CA ILE A 70 -3.18 -11.88 -0.37
C ILE A 70 -2.55 -13.26 -0.17
N ARG A 71 -3.33 -14.33 -0.27
CA ARG A 71 -2.84 -15.70 -0.01
C ARG A 71 -2.07 -16.28 -1.17
N GLU A 72 -2.48 -16.01 -2.41
CA GLU A 72 -1.98 -16.72 -3.59
C GLU A 72 -0.99 -15.91 -4.41
N SER A 73 -0.98 -14.57 -4.28
CA SER A 73 -0.03 -13.73 -4.99
C SER A 73 1.40 -13.89 -4.45
N PRO A 74 2.42 -13.44 -5.18
CA PRO A 74 3.80 -13.48 -4.71
C PRO A 74 4.13 -12.49 -3.59
N ALA A 75 3.18 -11.69 -3.10
CA ALA A 75 3.39 -10.62 -2.13
C ALA A 75 4.12 -11.09 -0.86
N ALA A 76 3.62 -12.15 -0.22
CA ALA A 76 4.24 -12.69 0.99
C ALA A 76 5.67 -13.18 0.76
N ARG A 77 5.95 -13.83 -0.39
CA ARG A 77 7.29 -14.29 -0.74
C ARG A 77 8.24 -13.12 -1.01
N ILE A 78 7.76 -12.07 -1.66
CA ILE A 78 8.53 -10.85 -1.89
C ILE A 78 8.89 -10.20 -0.56
N ALA A 79 7.91 -10.00 0.33
CA ALA A 79 8.14 -9.44 1.65
C ALA A 79 9.15 -10.29 2.46
N ALA A 80 8.98 -11.61 2.50
CA ALA A 80 9.90 -12.53 3.17
C ALA A 80 11.35 -12.39 2.65
N THR A 81 11.50 -12.31 1.33
CA THR A 81 12.82 -12.15 0.69
C THR A 81 13.47 -10.83 1.05
N LEU A 82 12.72 -9.73 0.99
CA LEU A 82 13.26 -8.38 1.23
C LEU A 82 13.58 -8.13 2.71
N THR A 83 12.77 -8.69 3.61
CA THR A 83 12.97 -8.57 5.06
C THR A 83 13.86 -9.66 5.64
N GLU A 84 14.31 -10.62 4.81
CA GLU A 84 15.11 -11.78 5.22
C GLU A 84 14.43 -12.56 6.37
N SER A 85 13.13 -12.75 6.25
CA SER A 85 12.33 -13.45 7.24
C SER A 85 11.83 -14.79 6.70
N SER A 86 11.85 -15.81 7.54
CA SER A 86 11.27 -17.12 7.22
C SER A 86 9.74 -17.15 7.36
N THR A 87 9.17 -16.17 8.03
CA THR A 87 7.73 -16.06 8.30
C THR A 87 7.27 -14.63 8.07
N VAL A 88 6.17 -14.47 7.35
CA VAL A 88 5.49 -13.17 7.17
C VAL A 88 4.08 -13.28 7.70
N ARG A 89 3.60 -12.20 8.30
CA ARG A 89 2.22 -12.03 8.72
C ARG A 89 1.65 -10.79 8.10
N LEU A 90 0.46 -10.91 7.53
CA LEU A 90 -0.30 -9.74 7.13
C LEU A 90 -0.63 -8.92 8.38
N TYR A 91 -0.35 -7.62 8.34
CA TYR A 91 -0.79 -6.69 9.37
C TYR A 91 -2.18 -6.15 9.02
N HIS A 92 -2.33 -5.54 7.86
CA HIS A 92 -3.61 -5.16 7.27
C HIS A 92 -3.45 -4.89 5.76
N ASP A 93 -4.56 -4.84 5.06
CA ASP A 93 -4.69 -4.26 3.74
C ASP A 93 -5.12 -2.79 3.84
N HIS A 94 -4.78 -2.02 2.83
CA HIS A 94 -5.16 -0.63 2.70
C HIS A 94 -5.52 -0.32 1.24
N VAL A 95 -6.78 -0.04 0.99
CA VAL A 95 -7.27 0.41 -0.32
C VAL A 95 -7.21 1.94 -0.37
N LEU A 96 -6.60 2.46 -1.42
CA LEU A 96 -6.45 3.89 -1.69
C LEU A 96 -6.94 4.19 -3.09
N VAL A 97 -8.02 4.95 -3.24
CA VAL A 97 -8.56 5.32 -4.54
C VAL A 97 -8.64 6.83 -4.67
N LYS A 98 -7.91 7.38 -5.63
CA LYS A 98 -7.95 8.79 -6.01
C LYS A 98 -8.64 8.96 -7.34
N GLU A 99 -9.80 9.56 -7.33
CA GLU A 99 -10.53 9.89 -8.55
C GLU A 99 -10.00 11.17 -9.22
N PRO A 100 -10.24 11.32 -10.53
CA PRO A 100 -9.91 12.55 -11.24
C PRO A 100 -10.49 13.79 -10.54
N GLY A 101 -9.69 14.84 -10.45
CA GLY A 101 -10.08 16.09 -9.80
C GLY A 101 -9.78 16.18 -8.31
N THR A 102 -9.32 15.10 -7.66
CA THR A 102 -8.86 15.22 -6.27
C THR A 102 -7.63 16.12 -6.15
N ARG A 103 -7.66 17.05 -5.20
CA ARG A 103 -6.54 17.95 -4.88
C ARG A 103 -5.76 17.52 -3.66
N GLN A 104 -6.22 16.48 -2.98
CA GLN A 104 -5.56 15.97 -1.78
C GLN A 104 -4.23 15.29 -2.13
N HIS A 105 -3.14 15.84 -1.62
CA HIS A 105 -1.81 15.26 -1.73
C HIS A 105 -1.50 14.40 -0.52
N THR A 106 -0.97 13.21 -0.76
CA THR A 106 -0.38 12.40 0.32
C THR A 106 0.90 13.08 0.81
N ARG A 107 0.90 13.48 2.07
CA ARG A 107 2.05 14.15 2.69
C ARG A 107 3.21 13.18 2.91
N TRP A 108 4.42 13.70 3.00
CA TRP A 108 5.57 12.92 3.42
C TRP A 108 5.34 12.36 4.82
N HIS A 109 5.47 11.07 4.97
CA HIS A 109 5.30 10.36 6.24
C HIS A 109 6.16 9.09 6.26
N GLN A 110 6.23 8.46 7.41
CA GLN A 110 6.74 7.10 7.61
C GLN A 110 5.53 6.23 7.98
N ASP A 111 5.42 5.03 7.42
CA ASP A 111 4.29 4.13 7.71
C ASP A 111 4.35 3.58 9.14
N LEU A 112 5.53 3.12 9.57
CA LEU A 112 5.69 2.40 10.81
C LEU A 112 5.15 3.14 12.07
N PRO A 113 5.27 4.48 12.21
CA PRO A 113 4.69 5.19 13.35
C PRO A 113 3.16 5.12 13.47
N TYR A 114 2.44 4.72 12.41
CA TYR A 114 1.00 4.50 12.46
C TYR A 114 0.61 3.10 12.94
N TYR A 115 1.57 2.18 13.06
CA TYR A 115 1.32 0.77 13.35
C TYR A 115 1.66 0.43 14.79
N ASN A 116 0.86 -0.45 15.39
CA ASN A 116 1.09 -0.97 16.74
C ASN A 116 2.14 -2.11 16.75
N VAL A 117 3.18 -1.96 15.96
CA VAL A 117 4.28 -2.92 15.84
C VAL A 117 5.62 -2.20 15.94
N ASN A 118 6.64 -2.90 16.38
CA ASN A 118 8.01 -2.41 16.46
C ASN A 118 8.96 -3.39 15.80
N GLY A 119 10.05 -2.89 15.26
CA GLY A 119 11.09 -3.72 14.65
C GLY A 119 11.44 -3.27 13.22
N HIS A 120 12.44 -3.94 12.65
CA HIS A 120 12.99 -3.60 11.34
C HIS A 120 12.49 -4.50 10.20
N GLN A 121 11.79 -5.59 10.53
CA GLN A 121 11.23 -6.53 9.55
C GLN A 121 9.76 -6.23 9.29
N ASN A 122 9.45 -4.96 9.06
CA ASN A 122 8.15 -4.46 8.68
C ASN A 122 8.26 -3.84 7.29
N ALA A 123 7.32 -4.16 6.41
CA ALA A 123 7.31 -3.66 5.05
C ALA A 123 5.89 -3.38 4.58
N SER A 124 5.67 -2.25 3.95
CA SER A 124 4.47 -1.96 3.17
C SER A 124 4.72 -2.31 1.70
N MET A 125 3.76 -2.94 1.06
CA MET A 125 3.79 -3.17 -0.38
C MET A 125 2.73 -2.29 -1.03
N TRP A 126 3.20 -1.36 -1.84
CA TRP A 126 2.33 -0.55 -2.68
C TRP A 126 2.36 -1.07 -4.12
N PHE A 127 1.21 -1.34 -4.70
CA PHE A 127 1.11 -1.65 -6.12
C PHE A 127 -0.16 -1.04 -6.70
N PRO A 128 -0.07 -0.40 -7.85
CA PRO A 128 -1.22 0.16 -8.54
C PRO A 128 -1.90 -0.92 -9.39
N VAL A 129 -3.22 -0.88 -9.47
CA VAL A 129 -4.02 -1.68 -10.42
C VAL A 129 -4.20 -0.96 -11.75
N ASP A 130 -4.06 0.36 -11.75
CA ASP A 130 -4.10 1.21 -12.94
C ASP A 130 -2.70 1.67 -13.34
N PRO A 131 -2.47 2.02 -14.61
CA PRO A 131 -1.25 2.67 -15.04
C PRO A 131 -1.02 3.99 -14.28
N VAL A 132 0.18 4.19 -13.75
CA VAL A 132 0.52 5.38 -12.99
C VAL A 132 1.58 6.18 -13.74
N ASP A 133 1.22 7.40 -14.10
CA ASP A 133 2.15 8.34 -14.70
C ASP A 133 3.22 8.79 -13.71
N ARG A 134 4.42 9.11 -14.22
CA ARG A 134 5.56 9.49 -13.39
C ARG A 134 5.28 10.61 -12.39
N PRO A 135 4.50 11.67 -12.68
CA PRO A 135 4.16 12.71 -11.71
C PRO A 135 3.30 12.21 -10.55
N ALA A 136 2.48 11.18 -10.77
CA ALA A 136 1.59 10.58 -9.78
C ALA A 136 2.22 9.39 -9.03
N ALA A 137 3.40 8.94 -9.48
CA ALA A 137 4.08 7.80 -8.86
C ALA A 137 4.51 8.10 -7.43
N ILE A 138 4.46 7.07 -6.58
CA ILE A 138 4.97 7.14 -5.22
C ILE A 138 6.46 7.50 -5.21
N ARG A 139 6.88 8.31 -4.26
CA ARG A 139 8.27 8.76 -4.10
C ARG A 139 8.77 8.44 -2.72
N PHE A 140 10.03 8.06 -2.62
CA PHE A 140 10.71 7.74 -1.37
C PHE A 140 11.96 8.61 -1.18
N ILE A 141 12.30 8.90 0.07
CA ILE A 141 13.58 9.52 0.44
C ILE A 141 14.49 8.37 0.90
N ALA A 142 15.51 8.07 0.11
CA ALA A 142 16.41 6.96 0.37
C ALA A 142 17.08 7.06 1.74
N GLY A 143 17.13 5.93 2.45
CA GLY A 143 17.83 5.80 3.74
C GLY A 143 17.06 6.30 4.96
N THR A 144 15.89 6.93 4.81
CA THR A 144 15.13 7.49 5.94
C THR A 144 14.58 6.44 6.91
N HIS A 145 14.44 5.19 6.48
CA HIS A 145 14.05 4.06 7.34
C HIS A 145 15.02 3.77 8.49
N ARG A 146 16.25 4.31 8.42
CA ARG A 146 17.29 4.19 9.45
C ARG A 146 17.41 5.45 10.29
N GLY A 147 16.63 6.46 9.99
CA GLY A 147 16.60 7.73 10.69
C GLY A 147 15.68 7.73 11.92
N PRO A 148 15.48 8.90 12.52
CA PRO A 148 14.53 9.05 13.61
C PRO A 148 13.10 8.81 13.15
N TRP A 149 12.25 8.36 14.08
CA TRP A 149 10.81 8.31 13.87
C TRP A 149 10.21 9.70 14.10
N TYR A 150 9.33 10.06 13.17
CA TYR A 150 8.58 11.30 13.27
C TYR A 150 7.15 11.02 13.74
N MET A 151 6.61 11.95 14.52
CA MET A 151 5.22 11.84 14.96
C MET A 151 4.28 11.78 13.74
N PRO A 152 3.41 10.77 13.65
CA PRO A 152 2.43 10.73 12.58
C PRO A 152 1.44 11.90 12.69
N ARG A 153 0.99 12.38 11.54
CA ARG A 153 -0.04 13.41 11.43
C ARG A 153 -1.24 12.86 10.68
N THR A 154 -2.39 13.45 10.90
CA THR A 154 -3.54 13.14 10.06
C THR A 154 -3.34 13.68 8.65
N PHE A 155 -3.92 13.03 7.65
CA PHE A 155 -3.85 13.49 6.27
C PHE A 155 -4.74 14.71 5.99
N LEU A 156 -5.57 15.09 6.93
CA LEU A 156 -6.55 16.17 6.82
C LEU A 156 -6.06 17.50 7.43
N ASP A 157 -4.89 17.52 8.08
CA ASP A 157 -4.33 18.72 8.74
C ASP A 157 -3.25 19.40 7.90
#